data_d93306854324ab2cce79ea7db74dc7cf
#
_entry.id   d93306854324ab2cce79ea7db74dc7cf
#
_cell.length_a   1.000
_cell.length_b   1.000
_cell.length_c   1.000
_cell.angle_alpha   90.00
_cell.angle_beta   90.00
_cell.angle_gamma   90.00
#
_symmetry.space_group_name_H-M   'P 1'
#
loop_
_entity.id
_entity.type
_entity.pdbx_description
1 polymer ?
#
loop_
_entity_poly.entity_id
_entity_poly.type
_entity_poly.pdbx_seq_one_letter_code
_entity_poly.pdbx_strand_id
1 'polypeptide(L)'
;MPARGGIHTAVDAALAIGAEVIQTHPTPAQMWRPLRLEAADRELYLARYAASGLRGHYLHAVYLVNLASPKEALLRSSVTSLVHYMEVAAALDADGVVFHPGSHLGAGFEAVLPRVGAAMREVIGRSPPGRARLLVENSAGAGGGIGRSFEEIAAVVEAGASERVGVCLDTQHAFASGYDVRDARGVARTLDDLGRLIGFERLRLVHANDSASALGSRADRHANIGEGEIGEAGFRLLLKDPRLRRVPWVLEVPGPERRGPDRQQVSLLRALAGPGPPRALRDGDAGPRGSAGTRQRGRGQPPGGAPTSVS
;
A
#
# COMPACT_ATOMS: atom_id res chain seq x y z
N MET A 1 0.20 -7.41 10.09
CA MET A 1 0.22 -7.50 11.56
C MET A 1 -1.20 -7.69 12.10
N PRO A 2 -1.45 -8.66 12.99
CA PRO A 2 -2.74 -8.79 13.65
C PRO A 2 -2.99 -7.61 14.58
N ALA A 3 -4.24 -7.12 14.60
CA ALA A 3 -4.68 -6.03 15.47
C ALA A 3 -5.59 -6.52 16.62
N ARG A 4 -5.29 -7.70 17.16
CA ARG A 4 -6.05 -8.25 18.31
C ARG A 4 -5.81 -7.37 19.53
N GLY A 5 -6.89 -6.85 20.12
CA GLY A 5 -6.81 -5.91 21.27
C GLY A 5 -6.72 -4.43 20.87
N GLY A 6 -6.95 -4.07 19.61
CA GLY A 6 -6.92 -2.71 19.07
C GLY A 6 -5.78 -2.49 18.07
N ILE A 7 -5.98 -1.52 17.17
CA ILE A 7 -5.02 -1.26 16.07
C ILE A 7 -3.64 -0.83 16.61
N HIS A 8 -3.59 -0.21 17.78
CA HIS A 8 -2.36 0.23 18.42
C HIS A 8 -1.39 -0.92 18.76
N THR A 9 -1.90 -2.15 18.98
CA THR A 9 -1.06 -3.32 19.27
C THR A 9 -0.21 -3.77 18.07
N ALA A 10 -0.61 -3.39 16.86
CA ALA A 10 0.17 -3.67 15.65
C ALA A 10 1.52 -2.94 15.65
N VAL A 11 1.61 -1.77 16.28
CA VAL A 11 2.86 -1.02 16.43
C VAL A 11 3.83 -1.81 17.30
N ASP A 12 3.37 -2.28 18.46
CA ASP A 12 4.19 -3.05 19.40
C ASP A 12 4.67 -4.37 18.77
N ALA A 13 3.76 -5.06 18.05
CA ALA A 13 4.08 -6.29 17.34
C ALA A 13 5.15 -6.08 16.25
N ALA A 14 5.06 -4.97 15.51
CA ALA A 14 6.04 -4.60 14.49
C ALA A 14 7.42 -4.32 15.10
N LEU A 15 7.48 -3.54 16.16
CA LEU A 15 8.72 -3.25 16.87
C LEU A 15 9.34 -4.51 17.47
N ALA A 16 8.52 -5.43 17.99
CA ALA A 16 8.98 -6.70 18.57
C ALA A 16 9.75 -7.56 17.55
N ILE A 17 9.42 -7.50 16.27
CA ILE A 17 10.14 -8.22 15.21
C ILE A 17 11.17 -7.36 14.47
N GLY A 18 11.32 -6.08 14.84
CA GLY A 18 12.27 -5.15 14.23
C GLY A 18 11.81 -4.62 12.87
N ALA A 19 10.52 -4.60 12.58
CA ALA A 19 10.00 -4.01 11.34
C ALA A 19 10.13 -2.48 11.33
N GLU A 20 10.25 -1.90 10.14
CA GLU A 20 10.29 -0.45 9.90
C GLU A 20 9.01 0.07 9.23
N VAL A 21 8.26 -0.82 8.61
CA VAL A 21 6.99 -0.57 7.93
C VAL A 21 6.00 -1.62 8.39
N ILE A 22 4.75 -1.22 8.56
CA ILE A 22 3.68 -2.16 8.94
C ILE A 22 2.58 -2.20 7.89
N GLN A 23 2.01 -3.38 7.74
CA GLN A 23 0.73 -3.58 7.08
C GLN A 23 -0.22 -4.25 8.06
N THR A 24 -1.44 -3.74 8.13
CA THR A 24 -2.48 -4.27 9.01
C THR A 24 -3.71 -4.69 8.23
N HIS A 25 -4.40 -5.71 8.74
CA HIS A 25 -5.75 -6.05 8.33
C HIS A 25 -6.69 -5.56 9.43
N PRO A 26 -7.33 -4.40 9.28
CA PRO A 26 -8.20 -3.82 10.31
C PRO A 26 -9.40 -4.71 10.64
N THR A 27 -9.80 -5.55 9.69
CA THR A 27 -10.84 -6.55 9.85
C THR A 27 -10.30 -7.93 9.47
N PRO A 28 -10.90 -9.02 9.96
CA PRO A 28 -10.53 -10.34 9.46
C PRO A 28 -10.66 -10.39 7.94
N ALA A 29 -9.60 -10.83 7.25
CA ALA A 29 -9.45 -10.77 5.79
C ALA A 29 -10.59 -11.44 4.99
N GLN A 30 -11.38 -12.30 5.64
CA GLN A 30 -12.48 -13.07 5.03
C GLN A 30 -13.87 -12.59 5.47
N MET A 31 -13.98 -11.39 6.05
CA MET A 31 -15.25 -10.88 6.58
C MET A 31 -15.51 -9.45 6.12
N TRP A 32 -16.75 -9.14 5.72
CA TRP A 32 -17.21 -7.79 5.39
C TRP A 32 -17.39 -6.86 6.60
N ARG A 33 -17.07 -7.32 7.79
CA ARG A 33 -17.29 -6.54 9.01
C ARG A 33 -16.40 -5.31 9.04
N PRO A 34 -16.95 -4.07 9.04
CA PRO A 34 -16.13 -2.86 9.11
C PRO A 34 -15.44 -2.75 10.48
N LEU A 35 -14.23 -2.24 10.49
CA LEU A 35 -13.56 -1.84 11.73
C LEU A 35 -14.33 -0.68 12.35
N ARG A 36 -14.73 -0.80 13.60
CA ARG A 36 -15.12 0.36 14.41
C ARG A 36 -13.85 0.91 15.06
N LEU A 37 -13.36 2.01 14.52
CA LEU A 37 -12.20 2.71 15.07
C LEU A 37 -12.68 3.69 16.14
N GLU A 38 -12.62 3.28 17.39
CA GLU A 38 -12.97 4.15 18.52
C GLU A 38 -11.93 5.29 18.66
N ALA A 39 -12.38 6.47 19.12
CA ALA A 39 -11.50 7.64 19.23
C ALA A 39 -10.26 7.36 20.11
N ALA A 40 -10.45 6.69 21.23
CA ALA A 40 -9.36 6.33 22.14
C ALA A 40 -8.32 5.39 21.49
N ASP A 41 -8.76 4.39 20.72
CA ASP A 41 -7.86 3.48 19.99
C ASP A 41 -7.08 4.22 18.90
N ARG A 42 -7.74 5.15 18.21
CA ARG A 42 -7.09 6.01 17.22
C ARG A 42 -6.00 6.88 17.84
N GLU A 43 -6.31 7.58 18.92
CA GLU A 43 -5.37 8.45 19.63
C GLU A 43 -4.18 7.67 20.15
N LEU A 44 -4.44 6.52 20.77
CA LEU A 44 -3.39 5.65 21.27
C LEU A 44 -2.49 5.11 20.15
N TYR A 45 -3.10 4.72 19.01
CA TYR A 45 -2.34 4.31 17.83
C TYR A 45 -1.44 5.44 17.32
N LEU A 46 -1.99 6.64 17.10
CA LEU A 46 -1.24 7.78 16.58
C LEU A 46 -0.07 8.17 17.49
N ALA A 47 -0.29 8.17 18.81
CA ALA A 47 0.76 8.44 19.78
C ALA A 47 1.87 7.38 19.73
N ARG A 48 1.53 6.09 19.72
CA ARG A 48 2.51 5.01 19.64
C ARG A 48 3.25 4.99 18.31
N TYR A 49 2.53 5.21 17.19
CA TYR A 49 3.14 5.26 15.87
C TYR A 49 4.16 6.41 15.76
N ALA A 50 3.80 7.59 16.23
CA ALA A 50 4.70 8.75 16.24
C ALA A 50 5.98 8.51 17.07
N ALA A 51 5.88 7.78 18.19
CA ALA A 51 7.02 7.45 19.06
C ALA A 51 7.84 6.24 18.57
N SER A 52 7.34 5.46 17.63
CA SER A 52 7.90 4.14 17.26
C SER A 52 9.11 4.19 16.34
N GLY A 53 9.27 5.28 15.57
CA GLY A 53 10.25 5.35 14.48
C GLY A 53 9.86 4.54 13.24
N LEU A 54 8.64 3.97 13.18
CA LEU A 54 8.09 3.35 11.97
C LEU A 54 7.95 4.38 10.86
N ARG A 55 8.20 3.94 9.62
CA ARG A 55 8.33 4.82 8.45
C ARG A 55 7.19 4.69 7.45
N GLY A 56 6.28 3.75 7.64
CA GLY A 56 5.13 3.53 6.75
C GLY A 56 4.08 2.63 7.38
N HIS A 57 2.81 2.93 7.08
CA HIS A 57 1.67 2.11 7.47
C HIS A 57 0.74 1.92 6.28
N TYR A 58 0.46 0.67 5.97
CA TYR A 58 -0.46 0.26 4.93
C TYR A 58 -1.58 -0.57 5.54
N LEU A 59 -2.75 -0.50 4.93
CA LEU A 59 -3.88 -1.36 5.23
C LEU A 59 -4.06 -2.33 4.07
N HIS A 60 -4.42 -3.57 4.36
CA HIS A 60 -4.82 -4.50 3.30
C HIS A 60 -6.32 -4.76 3.39
N ALA A 61 -7.03 -4.60 2.28
CA ALA A 61 -8.46 -4.83 2.21
C ALA A 61 -8.79 -6.33 2.27
N VAL A 62 -10.06 -6.65 2.57
CA VAL A 62 -10.53 -8.04 2.61
C VAL A 62 -10.45 -8.69 1.24
N TYR A 63 -10.12 -9.98 1.19
CA TYR A 63 -10.06 -10.77 -0.05
C TYR A 63 -11.41 -10.94 -0.77
N LEU A 64 -12.51 -10.55 -0.12
CA LEU A 64 -13.85 -10.64 -0.69
C LEU A 64 -14.14 -9.54 -1.74
N VAL A 65 -13.30 -8.51 -1.83
CA VAL A 65 -13.43 -7.43 -2.82
C VAL A 65 -13.38 -8.01 -4.24
N ASN A 66 -14.39 -7.66 -5.05
CA ASN A 66 -14.38 -7.94 -6.48
C ASN A 66 -15.08 -6.80 -7.24
N LEU A 67 -14.28 -5.87 -7.77
CA LEU A 67 -14.76 -4.72 -8.53
C LEU A 67 -15.24 -5.10 -9.95
N ALA A 68 -14.93 -6.32 -10.39
CA ALA A 68 -15.38 -6.86 -11.67
C ALA A 68 -16.70 -7.65 -11.58
N SER A 69 -17.22 -7.83 -10.37
CA SER A 69 -18.39 -8.67 -10.15
C SER A 69 -19.59 -8.24 -10.99
N PRO A 70 -20.27 -9.17 -11.70
CA PRO A 70 -21.55 -8.91 -12.35
C PRO A 70 -22.70 -8.78 -11.35
N LYS A 71 -22.50 -9.22 -10.09
CA LYS A 71 -23.50 -9.15 -9.03
C LYS A 71 -23.43 -7.78 -8.36
N GLU A 72 -24.43 -6.94 -8.60
CA GLU A 72 -24.51 -5.58 -8.07
C GLU A 72 -24.33 -5.49 -6.54
N ALA A 73 -24.90 -6.45 -5.80
CA ALA A 73 -24.77 -6.46 -4.33
C ALA A 73 -23.29 -6.65 -3.90
N LEU A 74 -22.53 -7.52 -4.58
CA LEU A 74 -21.12 -7.74 -4.31
C LEU A 74 -20.28 -6.55 -4.73
N LEU A 75 -20.57 -5.94 -5.89
CA LEU A 75 -19.89 -4.73 -6.33
C LEU A 75 -20.09 -3.58 -5.34
N ARG A 76 -21.34 -3.33 -4.92
CA ARG A 76 -21.61 -2.29 -3.88
C ARG A 76 -20.92 -2.57 -2.56
N SER A 77 -20.91 -3.83 -2.10
CA SER A 77 -20.17 -4.22 -0.88
C SER A 77 -18.68 -3.99 -1.02
N SER A 78 -18.12 -4.30 -2.19
CA SER A 78 -16.70 -4.08 -2.50
C SER A 78 -16.34 -2.59 -2.47
N VAL A 79 -17.11 -1.75 -3.15
CA VAL A 79 -16.91 -0.29 -3.15
C VAL A 79 -17.06 0.28 -1.73
N THR A 80 -18.12 -0.07 -1.01
CA THR A 80 -18.36 0.40 0.35
C THR A 80 -17.23 0.00 1.30
N SER A 81 -16.74 -1.22 1.17
CA SER A 81 -15.60 -1.72 1.96
C SER A 81 -14.34 -0.91 1.68
N LEU A 82 -13.99 -0.69 0.41
CA LEU A 82 -12.79 0.07 0.06
C LEU A 82 -12.90 1.54 0.50
N VAL A 83 -14.07 2.18 0.39
CA VAL A 83 -14.30 3.53 0.94
C VAL A 83 -14.01 3.53 2.44
N HIS A 84 -14.55 2.56 3.16
CA HIS A 84 -14.31 2.44 4.61
C HIS A 84 -12.82 2.23 4.94
N TYR A 85 -12.10 1.39 4.17
CA TYR A 85 -10.64 1.24 4.36
C TYR A 85 -9.89 2.56 4.13
N MET A 86 -10.29 3.34 3.15
CA MET A 86 -9.71 4.67 2.89
C MET A 86 -10.02 5.66 4.01
N GLU A 87 -11.21 5.60 4.62
CA GLU A 87 -11.58 6.39 5.81
C GLU A 87 -10.70 6.02 7.00
N VAL A 88 -10.54 4.73 7.27
CA VAL A 88 -9.65 4.22 8.33
C VAL A 88 -8.20 4.63 8.05
N ALA A 89 -7.73 4.51 6.81
CA ALA A 89 -6.38 4.93 6.42
C ALA A 89 -6.16 6.43 6.67
N ALA A 90 -7.12 7.26 6.32
CA ALA A 90 -7.06 8.70 6.59
C ALA A 90 -7.06 9.00 8.10
N ALA A 91 -7.88 8.30 8.89
CA ALA A 91 -7.94 8.46 10.33
C ALA A 91 -6.65 8.06 11.05
N LEU A 92 -5.92 7.08 10.51
CA LEU A 92 -4.65 6.57 11.05
C LEU A 92 -3.41 7.22 10.42
N ASP A 93 -3.58 8.20 9.54
CA ASP A 93 -2.50 8.81 8.74
C ASP A 93 -1.67 7.75 8.00
N ALA A 94 -2.32 6.72 7.48
CA ALA A 94 -1.67 5.63 6.74
C ALA A 94 -1.30 6.05 5.32
N ASP A 95 -0.33 5.35 4.72
CA ASP A 95 0.22 5.65 3.40
C ASP A 95 -0.65 5.10 2.26
N GLY A 96 -1.38 4.01 2.51
CA GLY A 96 -2.25 3.44 1.49
C GLY A 96 -3.08 2.24 1.93
N VAL A 97 -3.97 1.85 1.03
CA VAL A 97 -4.83 0.67 1.14
C VAL A 97 -4.53 -0.24 -0.04
N VAL A 98 -4.00 -1.43 0.23
CA VAL A 98 -3.75 -2.47 -0.77
C VAL A 98 -5.01 -3.28 -0.99
N PHE A 99 -5.29 -3.63 -2.23
CA PHE A 99 -6.43 -4.49 -2.57
C PHE A 99 -6.21 -5.24 -3.88
N HIS A 100 -6.81 -6.42 -3.99
CA HIS A 100 -6.95 -7.13 -5.26
C HIS A 100 -8.18 -6.63 -6.00
N PRO A 101 -8.10 -6.33 -7.33
CA PRO A 101 -9.27 -5.89 -8.10
C PRO A 101 -10.39 -6.92 -8.18
N GLY A 102 -10.08 -8.18 -7.92
CA GLY A 102 -10.99 -9.31 -7.98
C GLY A 102 -10.79 -10.18 -9.21
N SER A 103 -11.84 -10.83 -9.67
CA SER A 103 -11.81 -11.78 -10.80
C SER A 103 -12.89 -11.45 -11.82
N HIS A 104 -12.56 -11.59 -13.10
CA HIS A 104 -13.49 -11.45 -14.22
C HIS A 104 -14.46 -12.65 -14.38
N LEU A 105 -14.28 -13.72 -13.59
CA LEU A 105 -15.19 -14.89 -13.55
C LEU A 105 -15.50 -15.49 -14.94
N GLY A 106 -14.52 -15.50 -15.84
CA GLY A 106 -14.68 -16.02 -17.20
C GLY A 106 -15.17 -15.02 -18.26
N ALA A 107 -15.58 -13.80 -17.87
CA ALA A 107 -16.03 -12.78 -18.84
C ALA A 107 -14.88 -12.19 -19.69
N GLY A 108 -13.64 -12.33 -19.24
CA GLY A 108 -12.47 -11.71 -19.84
C GLY A 108 -12.16 -10.33 -19.26
N PHE A 109 -10.87 -9.99 -19.23
CA PHE A 109 -10.37 -8.75 -18.62
C PHE A 109 -10.97 -7.49 -19.27
N GLU A 110 -10.89 -7.40 -20.61
CA GLU A 110 -11.36 -6.24 -21.36
C GLU A 110 -12.85 -5.93 -21.12
N ALA A 111 -13.66 -6.97 -21.00
CA ALA A 111 -15.10 -6.82 -20.78
C ALA A 111 -15.45 -6.22 -19.42
N VAL A 112 -14.60 -6.43 -18.41
CA VAL A 112 -14.84 -5.96 -17.03
C VAL A 112 -14.08 -4.68 -16.67
N LEU A 113 -13.05 -4.29 -17.42
CA LEU A 113 -12.22 -3.14 -17.15
C LEU A 113 -13.01 -1.83 -16.96
N PRO A 114 -14.03 -1.50 -17.79
CA PRO A 114 -14.83 -0.29 -17.58
C PRO A 114 -15.54 -0.27 -16.22
N ARG A 115 -16.04 -1.42 -15.76
CA ARG A 115 -16.69 -1.55 -14.44
C ARG A 115 -15.69 -1.39 -13.30
N VAL A 116 -14.52 -2.02 -13.41
CA VAL A 116 -13.42 -1.87 -12.40
C VAL A 116 -13.03 -0.41 -12.29
N GLY A 117 -12.80 0.27 -13.42
CA GLY A 117 -12.44 1.69 -13.44
C GLY A 117 -13.52 2.59 -12.84
N ALA A 118 -14.79 2.36 -13.16
CA ALA A 118 -15.91 3.11 -12.58
C ALA A 118 -15.98 2.93 -11.06
N ALA A 119 -15.84 1.70 -10.58
CA ALA A 119 -15.84 1.39 -9.15
C ALA A 119 -14.65 2.05 -8.41
N MET A 120 -13.46 2.03 -9.00
CA MET A 120 -12.28 2.70 -8.41
C MET A 120 -12.47 4.23 -8.33
N ARG A 121 -13.00 4.85 -9.38
CA ARG A 121 -13.31 6.29 -9.36
C ARG A 121 -14.36 6.63 -8.30
N GLU A 122 -15.36 5.78 -8.11
CA GLU A 122 -16.35 5.93 -7.04
C GLU A 122 -15.69 5.83 -5.66
N VAL A 123 -14.83 4.84 -5.43
CA VAL A 123 -14.06 4.71 -4.18
C VAL A 123 -13.27 5.98 -3.91
N ILE A 124 -12.49 6.45 -4.87
CA ILE A 124 -11.67 7.66 -4.71
C ILE A 124 -12.53 8.91 -4.46
N GLY A 125 -13.63 9.05 -5.20
CA GLY A 125 -14.54 10.21 -5.08
C GLY A 125 -15.27 10.28 -3.73
N ARG A 126 -15.52 9.13 -3.10
CA ARG A 126 -16.16 9.03 -1.78
C ARG A 126 -15.17 9.01 -0.62
N SER A 127 -13.88 8.79 -0.91
CA SER A 127 -12.83 8.72 0.12
C SER A 127 -12.44 10.10 0.64
N PRO A 128 -12.13 10.26 1.93
CA PRO A 128 -11.62 11.51 2.47
C PRO A 128 -10.38 11.99 1.71
N PRO A 129 -10.16 13.31 1.61
CA PRO A 129 -8.88 13.82 1.13
C PRO A 129 -7.75 13.42 2.08
N GLY A 130 -6.54 13.27 1.56
CA GLY A 130 -5.37 12.89 2.37
C GLY A 130 -4.30 12.22 1.55
N ARG A 131 -3.26 11.72 2.24
CA ARG A 131 -2.10 11.11 1.62
C ARG A 131 -2.33 9.64 1.22
N ALA A 132 -3.31 8.97 1.85
CA ALA A 132 -3.58 7.56 1.59
C ALA A 132 -3.91 7.33 0.11
N ARG A 133 -3.23 6.34 -0.48
CA ARG A 133 -3.43 5.91 -1.86
C ARG A 133 -4.16 4.58 -1.90
N LEU A 134 -4.94 4.36 -2.94
CA LEU A 134 -5.56 3.08 -3.25
C LEU A 134 -4.57 2.27 -4.10
N LEU A 135 -4.02 1.17 -3.58
CA LEU A 135 -2.94 0.42 -4.20
C LEU A 135 -3.46 -0.87 -4.83
N VAL A 136 -3.43 -0.92 -6.14
CA VAL A 136 -3.77 -2.12 -6.91
C VAL A 136 -2.63 -3.12 -6.76
N GLU A 137 -2.93 -4.30 -6.26
CA GLU A 137 -1.97 -5.39 -6.16
C GLU A 137 -2.07 -6.31 -7.39
N ASN A 138 -0.91 -6.71 -7.93
CA ASN A 138 -0.87 -7.74 -8.96
C ASN A 138 -1.31 -9.10 -8.38
N SER A 139 -1.80 -9.98 -9.25
CA SER A 139 -2.28 -11.30 -8.85
C SER A 139 -1.52 -12.41 -9.56
N ALA A 140 -1.49 -13.60 -8.96
CA ALA A 140 -0.92 -14.80 -9.58
C ALA A 140 -1.71 -15.26 -10.82
N GLY A 141 -2.95 -14.76 -11.02
CA GLY A 141 -3.80 -15.06 -12.16
C GLY A 141 -4.68 -16.30 -12.02
N ALA A 142 -4.80 -16.88 -10.82
CA ALA A 142 -5.71 -17.98 -10.55
C ALA A 142 -7.18 -17.55 -10.75
N GLY A 143 -8.03 -18.44 -11.23
CA GLY A 143 -9.48 -18.23 -11.29
C GLY A 143 -9.93 -16.99 -12.07
N GLY A 144 -9.13 -16.50 -13.02
CA GLY A 144 -9.42 -15.27 -13.76
C GLY A 144 -9.17 -14.00 -12.93
N GLY A 145 -8.27 -14.06 -11.96
CA GLY A 145 -7.81 -12.90 -11.19
C GLY A 145 -7.27 -11.80 -12.09
N ILE A 146 -7.72 -10.58 -11.84
CA ILE A 146 -7.31 -9.37 -12.57
C ILE A 146 -5.97 -8.90 -12.04
N GLY A 147 -5.12 -8.40 -12.95
CA GLY A 147 -3.79 -7.89 -12.60
C GLY A 147 -2.71 -8.95 -12.63
N ARG A 148 -2.89 -10.02 -13.41
CA ARG A 148 -1.88 -11.07 -13.62
C ARG A 148 -0.70 -10.58 -14.48
N SER A 149 -0.88 -9.57 -15.29
CA SER A 149 0.19 -8.96 -16.08
C SER A 149 0.32 -7.47 -15.80
N PHE A 150 1.49 -6.91 -16.09
CA PHE A 150 1.71 -5.47 -15.89
C PHE A 150 0.87 -4.63 -16.86
N GLU A 151 0.50 -5.17 -18.02
CA GLU A 151 -0.49 -4.54 -18.93
C GLU A 151 -1.86 -4.44 -18.28
N GLU A 152 -2.34 -5.50 -17.62
CA GLU A 152 -3.61 -5.47 -16.90
C GLU A 152 -3.56 -4.48 -15.73
N ILE A 153 -2.45 -4.45 -14.96
CA ILE A 153 -2.27 -3.48 -13.86
C ILE A 153 -2.25 -2.05 -14.41
N ALA A 154 -1.51 -1.78 -15.47
CA ALA A 154 -1.45 -0.46 -16.10
C ALA A 154 -2.83 0.01 -16.54
N ALA A 155 -3.59 -0.85 -17.23
CA ALA A 155 -4.95 -0.55 -17.66
C ALA A 155 -5.90 -0.28 -16.48
N VAL A 156 -5.81 -1.04 -15.38
CA VAL A 156 -6.60 -0.83 -14.16
C VAL A 156 -6.25 0.52 -13.52
N VAL A 157 -4.96 0.85 -13.40
CA VAL A 157 -4.51 2.13 -12.84
C VAL A 157 -4.98 3.31 -13.69
N GLU A 158 -4.87 3.21 -15.01
CA GLU A 158 -5.35 4.22 -15.95
C GLU A 158 -6.87 4.39 -15.86
N ALA A 159 -7.63 3.28 -15.83
CA ALA A 159 -9.09 3.31 -15.68
C ALA A 159 -9.53 3.95 -14.35
N GLY A 160 -8.72 3.86 -13.30
CA GLY A 160 -8.95 4.54 -12.02
C GLY A 160 -8.84 6.06 -12.10
N ALA A 161 -8.15 6.61 -13.11
CA ALA A 161 -8.07 8.02 -13.48
C ALA A 161 -7.76 8.97 -12.32
N SER A 162 -6.83 8.60 -11.42
CA SER A 162 -6.48 9.41 -10.24
C SER A 162 -5.02 9.26 -9.85
N GLU A 163 -4.39 10.36 -9.45
CA GLU A 163 -3.06 10.34 -8.82
C GLU A 163 -3.04 9.59 -7.47
N ARG A 164 -4.20 9.40 -6.87
CA ARG A 164 -4.36 8.62 -5.64
C ARG A 164 -4.39 7.11 -5.87
N VAL A 165 -4.34 6.65 -7.11
CA VAL A 165 -4.18 5.23 -7.44
C VAL A 165 -2.70 4.94 -7.63
N GLY A 166 -2.22 3.91 -6.94
CA GLY A 166 -0.85 3.40 -7.07
C GLY A 166 -0.85 1.88 -7.20
N VAL A 167 0.33 1.29 -7.11
CA VAL A 167 0.54 -0.15 -7.28
C VAL A 167 1.28 -0.72 -6.09
N CYS A 168 0.87 -1.90 -5.66
CA CYS A 168 1.63 -2.81 -4.82
C CYS A 168 2.12 -3.97 -5.69
N LEU A 169 3.42 -4.22 -5.70
CA LEU A 169 4.01 -5.36 -6.40
C LEU A 169 4.22 -6.51 -5.42
N ASP A 170 3.47 -7.59 -5.58
CA ASP A 170 3.75 -8.85 -4.90
C ASP A 170 4.71 -9.69 -5.74
N THR A 171 5.84 -10.08 -5.14
CA THR A 171 6.91 -10.83 -5.82
C THR A 171 6.52 -12.27 -6.12
N GLN A 172 5.74 -12.92 -5.25
CA GLN A 172 5.22 -14.27 -5.46
C GLN A 172 4.19 -14.27 -6.59
N HIS A 173 3.25 -13.32 -6.57
CA HIS A 173 2.23 -13.19 -7.62
C HIS A 173 2.86 -12.93 -8.99
N ALA A 174 3.85 -12.02 -9.06
CA ALA A 174 4.59 -11.76 -10.29
C ALA A 174 5.30 -13.03 -10.79
N PHE A 175 5.98 -13.76 -9.93
CA PHE A 175 6.64 -15.00 -10.27
C PHE A 175 5.66 -16.09 -10.77
N ALA A 176 4.56 -16.29 -10.04
CA ALA A 176 3.53 -17.24 -10.42
C ALA A 176 2.80 -16.85 -11.71
N SER A 177 2.77 -15.58 -12.09
CA SER A 177 2.23 -15.13 -13.38
C SER A 177 3.25 -15.15 -14.53
N GLY A 178 4.53 -15.46 -14.26
CA GLY A 178 5.53 -15.69 -15.30
C GLY A 178 6.68 -14.67 -15.35
N TYR A 179 6.73 -13.70 -14.43
CA TYR A 179 7.85 -12.77 -14.31
C TYR A 179 8.99 -13.42 -13.52
N ASP A 180 10.02 -13.87 -14.25
CA ASP A 180 11.16 -14.53 -13.63
C ASP A 180 12.08 -13.53 -12.93
N VAL A 181 12.21 -13.63 -11.63
CA VAL A 181 13.03 -12.76 -10.78
C VAL A 181 14.15 -13.51 -10.05
N ARG A 182 14.50 -14.72 -10.52
CA ARG A 182 15.54 -15.56 -9.91
C ARG A 182 16.96 -15.13 -10.24
N ASP A 183 17.17 -14.52 -11.39
CA ASP A 183 18.48 -14.10 -11.87
C ASP A 183 18.51 -12.65 -12.38
N ALA A 184 19.70 -12.12 -12.62
CA ALA A 184 19.89 -10.73 -13.02
C ALA A 184 19.18 -10.36 -14.33
N ARG A 185 19.13 -11.28 -15.30
CA ARG A 185 18.47 -11.06 -16.58
C ARG A 185 16.95 -11.01 -16.43
N GLY A 186 16.41 -11.90 -15.63
CA GLY A 186 14.98 -11.96 -15.32
C GLY A 186 14.52 -10.73 -14.55
N VAL A 187 15.26 -10.35 -13.50
CA VAL A 187 14.99 -9.12 -12.73
C VAL A 187 15.04 -7.88 -13.62
N ALA A 188 16.08 -7.75 -14.49
CA ALA A 188 16.19 -6.61 -15.40
C ALA A 188 14.95 -6.50 -16.30
N ARG A 189 14.57 -7.59 -16.98
CA ARG A 189 13.38 -7.62 -17.86
C ARG A 189 12.10 -7.28 -17.10
N THR A 190 11.89 -7.91 -15.95
CA THR A 190 10.69 -7.68 -15.13
C THR A 190 10.57 -6.20 -14.71
N LEU A 191 11.67 -5.62 -14.25
CA LEU A 191 11.64 -4.21 -13.82
C LEU A 191 11.62 -3.23 -15.00
N ASP A 192 12.19 -3.58 -16.16
CA ASP A 192 12.07 -2.78 -17.39
C ASP A 192 10.62 -2.74 -17.87
N ASP A 193 9.92 -3.89 -17.85
CA ASP A 193 8.49 -3.97 -18.19
C ASP A 193 7.62 -3.20 -17.20
N LEU A 194 7.88 -3.33 -15.89
CA LEU A 194 7.16 -2.57 -14.87
C LEU A 194 7.36 -1.05 -15.08
N GLY A 195 8.60 -0.61 -15.30
CA GLY A 195 8.90 0.81 -15.54
C GLY A 195 8.27 1.36 -16.81
N ARG A 196 8.25 0.57 -17.88
CA ARG A 196 7.68 0.94 -19.18
C ARG A 196 6.15 1.00 -19.16
N LEU A 197 5.49 0.04 -18.49
CA LEU A 197 4.04 -0.12 -18.53
C LEU A 197 3.33 0.67 -17.44
N ILE A 198 3.88 0.69 -16.23
CA ILE A 198 3.24 1.24 -15.03
C ILE A 198 3.92 2.54 -14.59
N GLY A 199 5.26 2.58 -14.64
CA GLY A 199 6.07 3.65 -14.06
C GLY A 199 6.39 3.43 -12.58
N PHE A 200 7.65 3.69 -12.19
CA PHE A 200 8.08 3.52 -10.78
C PHE A 200 7.45 4.55 -9.84
N GLU A 201 7.00 5.68 -10.35
CA GLU A 201 6.27 6.70 -9.58
C GLU A 201 4.89 6.21 -9.11
N ARG A 202 4.34 5.18 -9.74
CA ARG A 202 3.10 4.52 -9.30
C ARG A 202 3.34 3.39 -8.30
N LEU A 203 4.56 2.82 -8.27
CA LEU A 203 4.90 1.74 -7.34
C LEU A 203 5.11 2.29 -5.93
N ARG A 204 4.26 1.91 -4.99
CA ARG A 204 4.23 2.46 -3.64
C ARG A 204 4.57 1.45 -2.55
N LEU A 205 4.50 0.17 -2.87
CA LEU A 205 4.74 -0.91 -1.93
C LEU A 205 5.23 -2.15 -2.68
N VAL A 206 6.06 -2.95 -2.05
CA VAL A 206 6.38 -4.32 -2.48
C VAL A 206 5.99 -5.28 -1.37
N HIS A 207 5.21 -6.29 -1.72
CA HIS A 207 5.05 -7.48 -0.89
C HIS A 207 6.19 -8.44 -1.18
N ALA A 208 7.02 -8.65 -0.17
CA ALA A 208 8.18 -9.54 -0.25
C ALA A 208 7.75 -10.95 0.12
N ASN A 209 7.40 -11.73 -0.87
CA ASN A 209 6.93 -13.11 -0.70
C ASN A 209 7.72 -14.03 -1.62
N ASP A 210 8.33 -15.08 -1.06
CA ASP A 210 8.91 -16.16 -1.88
C ASP A 210 7.80 -17.10 -2.37
N SER A 211 8.06 -17.89 -3.38
CA SER A 211 7.06 -18.71 -4.03
C SER A 211 7.24 -20.19 -3.72
N ALA A 212 6.24 -20.82 -3.11
CA ALA A 212 6.17 -22.26 -2.97
C ALA A 212 5.68 -22.97 -4.26
N SER A 213 5.44 -22.20 -5.33
CA SER A 213 4.95 -22.72 -6.61
C SER A 213 5.87 -22.29 -7.75
N ALA A 214 5.88 -23.09 -8.83
CA ALA A 214 6.75 -22.87 -9.98
C ALA A 214 6.42 -21.57 -10.74
N LEU A 215 7.42 -21.09 -11.49
CA LEU A 215 7.26 -19.95 -12.41
C LEU A 215 6.09 -20.19 -13.38
N GLY A 216 5.21 -19.22 -13.50
CA GLY A 216 4.06 -19.28 -14.42
C GLY A 216 2.96 -20.26 -14.00
N SER A 217 3.00 -20.80 -12.79
CA SER A 217 2.03 -21.78 -12.27
C SER A 217 0.61 -21.22 -12.07
N ARG A 218 0.48 -19.90 -11.96
CA ARG A 218 -0.75 -19.19 -11.59
C ARG A 218 -1.31 -19.61 -10.23
N ALA A 219 -0.45 -20.10 -9.35
CA ALA A 219 -0.84 -20.55 -8.01
C ALA A 219 -0.31 -19.55 -6.97
N ASP A 220 -1.23 -18.97 -6.21
CA ASP A 220 -0.92 -18.11 -5.08
C ASP A 220 -0.52 -19.00 -3.88
N ARG A 221 0.80 -19.14 -3.68
CA ARG A 221 1.40 -19.95 -2.63
C ARG A 221 2.68 -19.30 -2.14
N HIS A 222 2.58 -18.58 -1.03
CA HIS A 222 3.71 -17.91 -0.40
C HIS A 222 4.62 -18.91 0.33
N ALA A 223 5.92 -18.68 0.26
CA ALA A 223 6.95 -19.29 1.08
C ALA A 223 7.71 -18.22 1.88
N ASN A 224 8.43 -18.64 2.91
CA ASN A 224 9.38 -17.78 3.59
C ASN A 224 10.51 -17.37 2.63
N ILE A 225 11.10 -16.19 2.85
CA ILE A 225 12.20 -15.72 2.01
C ILE A 225 13.35 -16.73 2.04
N GLY A 226 13.79 -17.17 0.88
CA GLY A 226 14.86 -18.15 0.70
C GLY A 226 14.43 -19.62 0.77
N GLU A 227 13.17 -19.91 1.10
CA GLU A 227 12.62 -21.27 1.17
C GLU A 227 11.77 -21.64 -0.05
N GLY A 228 11.63 -20.72 -1.01
CA GLY A 228 10.83 -20.90 -2.23
C GLY A 228 11.66 -20.88 -3.50
N GLU A 229 10.96 -20.84 -4.62
CA GLU A 229 11.53 -20.92 -5.98
C GLU A 229 12.24 -19.61 -6.43
N ILE A 230 11.93 -18.46 -5.82
CA ILE A 230 12.63 -17.20 -6.08
C ILE A 230 14.01 -17.22 -5.41
N GLY A 231 14.04 -17.65 -4.16
CA GLY A 231 15.24 -17.83 -3.35
C GLY A 231 15.94 -16.52 -2.98
N GLU A 232 16.90 -16.60 -2.05
CA GLU A 232 17.66 -15.42 -1.58
C GLU A 232 18.39 -14.68 -2.70
N ALA A 233 18.81 -15.37 -3.76
CA ALA A 233 19.51 -14.75 -4.89
C ALA A 233 18.62 -13.75 -5.62
N GLY A 234 17.38 -14.12 -5.91
CA GLY A 234 16.39 -13.24 -6.53
C GLY A 234 16.07 -12.04 -5.66
N PHE A 235 15.79 -12.26 -4.36
CA PHE A 235 15.54 -11.17 -3.42
C PHE A 235 16.72 -10.22 -3.28
N ARG A 236 17.95 -10.73 -3.28
CA ARG A 236 19.17 -9.91 -3.23
C ARG A 236 19.28 -8.99 -4.46
N LEU A 237 18.95 -9.50 -5.64
CA LEU A 237 18.95 -8.72 -6.88
C LEU A 237 17.87 -7.64 -6.85
N LEU A 238 16.63 -7.98 -6.49
CA LEU A 238 15.52 -7.04 -6.38
C LEU A 238 15.80 -5.93 -5.35
N LEU A 239 16.26 -6.30 -4.14
CA LEU A 239 16.51 -5.35 -3.06
C LEU A 239 17.66 -4.39 -3.34
N LYS A 240 18.64 -4.81 -4.15
CA LYS A 240 19.78 -3.97 -4.55
C LYS A 240 19.51 -3.12 -5.79
N ASP A 241 18.43 -3.37 -6.51
CA ASP A 241 18.10 -2.59 -7.70
C ASP A 241 17.79 -1.14 -7.31
N PRO A 242 18.46 -0.14 -7.93
CA PRO A 242 18.28 1.26 -7.56
C PRO A 242 16.86 1.78 -7.79
N ARG A 243 16.10 1.18 -8.72
CA ARG A 243 14.71 1.55 -9.02
C ARG A 243 13.77 1.24 -7.87
N LEU A 244 14.07 0.20 -7.06
CA LEU A 244 13.26 -0.24 -5.91
C LEU A 244 13.77 0.31 -4.57
N ARG A 245 14.90 1.04 -4.57
CA ARG A 245 15.59 1.48 -3.33
C ARG A 245 14.70 2.29 -2.39
N ARG A 246 13.77 3.09 -2.93
CA ARG A 246 12.88 3.96 -2.15
C ARG A 246 11.50 3.36 -1.88
N VAL A 247 11.21 2.21 -2.44
CA VAL A 247 9.92 1.54 -2.24
C VAL A 247 9.96 0.78 -0.92
N PRO A 248 8.96 0.92 -0.04
CA PRO A 248 8.86 0.10 1.16
C PRO A 248 8.54 -1.35 0.82
N TRP A 249 8.99 -2.26 1.69
CA TRP A 249 8.82 -3.69 1.55
C TRP A 249 8.11 -4.27 2.77
N VAL A 250 7.09 -5.08 2.56
CA VAL A 250 6.30 -5.76 3.60
C VAL A 250 6.32 -7.26 3.33
N LEU A 251 6.54 -8.04 4.37
CA LEU A 251 6.50 -9.51 4.34
C LEU A 251 5.07 -10.00 4.61
N GLU A 252 4.57 -10.89 3.74
CA GLU A 252 3.34 -11.66 3.95
C GLU A 252 3.61 -13.17 3.95
N VAL A 253 4.82 -13.52 4.33
CA VAL A 253 5.29 -14.92 4.39
C VAL A 253 4.57 -15.70 5.50
N PRO A 254 4.50 -17.04 5.38
CA PRO A 254 3.85 -17.88 6.40
C PRO A 254 4.47 -17.72 7.79
N GLY A 255 5.78 -17.58 7.88
CA GLY A 255 6.51 -17.56 9.14
C GLY A 255 6.43 -18.87 9.93
N PRO A 256 7.03 -18.93 11.13
CA PRO A 256 6.94 -20.10 11.99
C PRO A 256 5.50 -20.44 12.33
N GLU A 257 5.15 -21.74 12.23
CA GLU A 257 3.80 -22.24 12.56
C GLU A 257 2.65 -21.49 11.86
N ARG A 258 2.94 -20.85 10.71
CA ARG A 258 1.99 -20.03 9.95
C ARG A 258 1.42 -18.83 10.74
N ARG A 259 2.22 -18.25 11.61
CA ARG A 259 1.85 -17.08 12.42
C ARG A 259 2.22 -15.74 11.78
N GLY A 260 2.72 -15.75 10.54
CA GLY A 260 3.21 -14.58 9.82
C GLY A 260 4.70 -14.32 10.06
N PRO A 261 5.24 -13.25 9.47
CA PRO A 261 6.66 -12.95 9.54
C PRO A 261 7.14 -12.72 10.97
N ASP A 262 8.35 -13.19 11.24
CA ASP A 262 9.04 -13.03 12.51
C ASP A 262 10.30 -12.17 12.39
N ARG A 263 11.02 -12.00 13.49
CA ARG A 263 12.29 -11.26 13.53
C ARG A 263 13.34 -11.85 12.59
N GLN A 264 13.37 -13.17 12.41
CA GLN A 264 14.35 -13.82 11.54
C GLN A 264 14.12 -13.45 10.08
N GLN A 265 12.87 -13.48 9.61
CA GLN A 265 12.52 -13.11 8.24
C GLN A 265 12.77 -11.61 7.98
N VAL A 266 12.44 -10.75 8.92
CA VAL A 266 12.76 -9.30 8.82
C VAL A 266 14.25 -9.07 8.75
N SER A 267 15.04 -9.75 9.58
CA SER A 267 16.50 -9.62 9.60
C SER A 267 17.15 -10.16 8.33
N LEU A 268 16.64 -11.27 7.79
CA LEU A 268 17.09 -11.84 6.52
C LEU A 268 16.85 -10.86 5.37
N LEU A 269 15.65 -10.33 5.23
CA LEU A 269 15.33 -9.37 4.17
C LEU A 269 16.25 -8.14 4.24
N ARG A 270 16.51 -7.64 5.45
CA ARG A 270 17.44 -6.53 5.68
C ARG A 270 18.88 -6.89 5.30
N ALA A 271 19.34 -8.08 5.65
CA ALA A 271 20.68 -8.56 5.31
C ALA A 271 20.86 -8.69 3.80
N LEU A 272 19.85 -9.17 3.08
CA LEU A 272 19.84 -9.27 1.61
C LEU A 272 19.92 -7.91 0.92
N ALA A 273 19.28 -6.90 1.49
CA ALA A 273 19.37 -5.51 1.01
C ALA A 273 20.79 -4.93 1.16
N GLY A 274 21.55 -5.41 2.15
CA GLY A 274 22.89 -4.89 2.47
C GLY A 274 22.88 -3.52 3.15
N PRO A 275 24.04 -2.96 3.50
CA PRO A 275 24.13 -1.61 4.05
C PRO A 275 23.71 -0.60 2.98
N GLY A 276 22.63 0.09 3.21
CA GLY A 276 22.12 1.16 2.35
C GLY A 276 21.77 2.39 3.20
N PRO A 277 21.69 3.59 2.61
CA PRO A 277 21.16 4.74 3.33
C PRO A 277 19.74 4.43 3.81
N PRO A 278 19.31 4.97 4.95
CA PRO A 278 17.96 4.78 5.44
C PRO A 278 16.96 5.17 4.35
N ARG A 279 16.05 4.28 4.01
CA ARG A 279 15.02 4.51 2.99
C ARG A 279 14.08 5.59 3.49
N ALA A 280 14.08 6.78 2.85
CA ALA A 280 13.09 7.80 3.13
C ALA A 280 11.75 7.33 2.52
N LEU A 281 10.78 7.02 3.38
CA LEU A 281 9.50 6.44 2.97
C LEU A 281 8.35 7.45 2.93
N ARG A 282 8.55 8.68 3.39
CA ARG A 282 7.51 9.70 3.42
C ARG A 282 7.82 10.83 2.46
N ASP A 283 7.00 11.00 1.42
CA ASP A 283 6.91 12.25 0.68
C ASP A 283 6.27 13.27 1.63
N GLY A 284 7.05 14.19 2.18
CA GLY A 284 6.51 15.28 3.00
C GLY A 284 7.18 15.52 4.35
N ASP A 285 8.47 15.27 4.48
CA ASP A 285 9.26 15.89 5.55
C ASP A 285 9.52 17.39 5.23
N ALA A 286 8.43 18.17 5.08
CA ALA A 286 8.47 19.60 5.30
C ALA A 286 8.57 19.78 6.81
N GLY A 287 9.73 20.23 7.26
CA GLY A 287 10.05 20.49 8.66
C GLY A 287 8.98 21.29 9.39
N PRO A 288 9.05 21.39 10.73
CA PRO A 288 7.98 21.95 11.54
C PRO A 288 7.60 23.33 11.00
N ARG A 289 6.36 23.49 10.60
CA ARG A 289 5.82 24.81 10.26
C ARG A 289 5.96 25.67 11.51
N GLY A 290 6.88 26.61 11.44
CA GLY A 290 7.12 27.60 12.49
C GLY A 290 5.79 28.18 12.94
N SER A 291 5.56 28.14 14.23
CA SER A 291 4.48 28.83 14.90
C SER A 291 4.38 30.26 14.36
N ALA A 292 3.26 30.59 13.73
CA ALA A 292 2.93 31.94 13.35
C ALA A 292 2.93 32.81 14.62
N GLY A 293 4.02 33.55 14.83
CA GLY A 293 4.13 34.54 15.86
C GLY A 293 3.04 35.58 15.70
N THR A 294 2.20 35.69 16.70
CA THR A 294 1.20 36.74 16.89
C THR A 294 1.91 38.09 16.86
N ARG A 295 1.88 38.80 15.76
CA ARG A 295 2.29 40.21 15.71
C ARG A 295 1.25 41.00 16.50
N GLN A 296 1.59 41.41 17.72
CA GLN A 296 0.96 42.50 18.46
C GLN A 296 0.97 43.77 17.59
N ARG A 297 -0.22 44.25 17.20
CA ARG A 297 -0.38 45.58 16.64
C ARG A 297 -0.22 46.58 17.79
N GLY A 298 0.90 47.30 17.79
CA GLY A 298 1.10 48.50 18.60
C GLY A 298 0.11 49.57 18.18
N ARG A 299 -0.58 50.12 19.17
CA ARG A 299 -1.41 51.35 19.07
C ARG A 299 -0.47 52.52 18.84
N GLY A 300 -0.56 53.18 17.69
CA GLY A 300 -0.03 54.49 17.42
C GLY A 300 -1.17 55.49 17.32
N GLN A 301 -1.14 56.52 18.17
CA GLN A 301 -2.05 57.65 18.19
C GLN A 301 -1.91 58.55 16.93
N PRO A 302 -2.96 59.24 16.53
CA PRO A 302 -2.89 60.17 15.40
C PRO A 302 -2.51 61.60 15.87
N PRO A 303 -1.87 62.41 15.02
CA PRO A 303 -1.88 63.84 15.16
C PRO A 303 -2.96 64.47 14.28
N GLY A 304 -3.65 65.45 14.87
CA GLY A 304 -4.74 66.20 14.27
C GLY A 304 -4.25 67.26 13.27
N GLY A 305 -5.20 67.82 12.58
CA GLY A 305 -5.04 68.98 11.70
C GLY A 305 -6.18 69.13 10.70
N ALA A 306 -7.15 69.94 11.02
CA ALA A 306 -8.11 70.56 10.09
C ALA A 306 -7.49 71.87 9.57
N PRO A 307 -8.13 72.70 8.71
CA PRO A 307 -9.34 72.60 7.90
C PRO A 307 -9.23 73.22 6.49
N THR A 308 -10.34 73.47 5.86
CA THR A 308 -10.76 74.38 4.78
C THR A 308 -11.07 73.70 3.47
N SER A 309 -12.21 73.74 2.95
CA SER A 309 -13.25 74.68 2.51
C SER A 309 -13.44 74.60 0.98
N VAL A 310 -14.72 74.60 0.58
CA VAL A 310 -15.35 75.18 -0.63
C VAL A 310 -15.23 74.41 -1.95
N SER A 311 -16.21 73.84 -2.46
CA SER A 311 -17.32 74.23 -3.36
C SER A 311 -18.16 73.02 -3.67
#